data_965dac5ce09441f12a47f176389d3df1
#
_entry.id   965dac5ce09441f12a47f176389d3df1
#
_cell.length_a   1.000
_cell.length_b   1.000
_cell.length_c   1.000
_cell.angle_alpha   90.00
_cell.angle_beta   90.00
_cell.angle_gamma   90.00
#
_symmetry.space_group_name_H-M   'P 1'
#
loop_
_entity.id
_entity.type
_entity.pdbx_description
1 polymer ?
#
loop_
_entity_poly.entity_id
_entity_poly.type
_entity_poly.pdbx_seq_one_letter_code
_entity_poly.pdbx_strand_id
1 'polypeptide(L)'
;SAGAGATAYVVDTGVYPHNDLAGRLSASGFSAISDGGGSVDCNGHGTHVAGTIAGTQYGIAKNAKIVPVRVLDCTGRGSYSQVIAGMEWILSPENPNSKTQAVVNMSLGGSASATVDAAVTKLTNSGITVVVAAGNDNNDACLKSPARAPSAITVGATNNLDGKASYSNFGTCVDIHAPGSSIVSAWIGSPTAEKSISGTSMASPHVAGAAAVYLGLNPGASVAQVAQFLDSQATRDAITGLPAATVNELLYVSPTDLQPAIVPPTVALKAV
;
A
#
# COMPACT_ATOMS: atom_id res chain seq x y z
N SER A 1 2.20 -5.48 17.92
CA SER A 1 1.83 -4.10 17.59
C SER A 1 1.74 -3.92 16.09
N ALA A 2 0.55 -3.72 15.55
CA ALA A 2 0.26 -3.71 14.12
C ALA A 2 1.22 -2.83 13.30
N GLY A 3 2.24 -3.42 12.69
CA GLY A 3 3.19 -2.77 11.80
C GLY A 3 4.31 -1.94 12.48
N ALA A 4 4.51 -2.05 13.80
CA ALA A 4 5.62 -1.34 14.46
C ALA A 4 6.96 -1.76 13.87
N GLY A 5 7.84 -0.78 13.55
CA GLY A 5 9.12 -1.02 12.89
C GLY A 5 9.04 -1.07 11.36
N ALA A 6 7.86 -1.25 10.79
CA ALA A 6 7.68 -1.20 9.33
C ALA A 6 7.53 0.23 8.81
N THR A 7 8.00 0.44 7.58
CA THR A 7 7.89 1.71 6.85
C THR A 7 7.05 1.50 5.60
N ALA A 8 5.99 2.29 5.42
CA ALA A 8 5.17 2.31 4.22
C ALA A 8 5.41 3.59 3.43
N TYR A 9 5.94 3.44 2.23
CA TYR A 9 6.11 4.51 1.25
C TYR A 9 4.82 4.66 0.44
N VAL A 10 4.24 5.85 0.46
CA VAL A 10 3.02 6.19 -0.29
C VAL A 10 3.43 6.99 -1.53
N VAL A 11 3.52 6.31 -2.67
CA VAL A 11 3.85 6.91 -3.98
C VAL A 11 2.55 7.37 -4.62
N ASP A 12 2.21 8.67 -4.43
CA ASP A 12 0.88 9.20 -4.72
C ASP A 12 0.88 10.74 -4.83
N THR A 13 -0.21 11.41 -4.45
CA THR A 13 -0.38 12.88 -4.44
C THR A 13 0.31 13.61 -3.26
N GLY A 14 1.03 12.86 -2.42
CA GLY A 14 1.56 13.35 -1.14
C GLY A 14 0.72 12.87 0.04
N VAL A 15 1.04 13.35 1.26
CA VAL A 15 0.26 13.07 2.47
C VAL A 15 0.07 14.35 3.27
N TYR A 16 -1.19 14.62 3.65
CA TYR A 16 -1.55 15.76 4.49
C TYR A 16 -1.26 15.45 5.97
N PRO A 17 -0.82 16.43 6.79
CA PRO A 17 -0.60 16.23 8.23
C PRO A 17 -1.93 16.06 8.96
N HIS A 18 -2.47 14.85 8.96
CA HIS A 18 -3.75 14.47 9.53
C HIS A 18 -3.57 13.85 10.93
N ASN A 19 -4.52 14.11 11.85
CA ASN A 19 -4.47 13.58 13.22
C ASN A 19 -4.42 12.05 13.26
N ASP A 20 -5.08 11.38 12.32
CA ASP A 20 -5.10 9.93 12.20
C ASP A 20 -3.71 9.33 11.90
N LEU A 21 -2.79 10.15 11.40
CA LEU A 21 -1.40 9.78 11.10
C LEU A 21 -0.39 10.40 12.09
N ALA A 22 -0.86 11.05 13.14
CA ALA A 22 0.00 11.78 14.08
C ALA A 22 1.08 10.87 14.71
N GLY A 23 2.31 11.37 14.74
CA GLY A 23 3.48 10.66 15.26
C GLY A 23 4.07 9.60 14.33
N ARG A 24 3.43 9.30 13.18
CA ARG A 24 3.87 8.26 12.25
C ARG A 24 4.17 8.76 10.84
N LEU A 25 3.70 9.97 10.50
CA LEU A 25 4.06 10.63 9.26
C LEU A 25 5.50 11.15 9.33
N SER A 26 6.34 10.71 8.38
CA SER A 26 7.72 11.18 8.27
C SER A 26 7.76 12.65 7.86
N ALA A 27 8.61 13.41 8.52
CA ALA A 27 8.94 14.78 8.10
C ALA A 27 9.80 14.82 6.82
N SER A 28 10.45 13.69 6.49
CA SER A 28 11.30 13.54 5.31
C SER A 28 10.58 12.72 4.26
N GLY A 29 10.04 13.40 3.27
CA GLY A 29 9.42 12.82 2.08
C GLY A 29 10.11 13.30 0.80
N PHE A 30 9.56 12.92 -0.33
CA PHE A 30 10.02 13.31 -1.67
C PHE A 30 8.89 13.94 -2.47
N SER A 31 9.25 14.86 -3.36
CA SER A 31 8.33 15.37 -4.39
C SER A 31 9.03 15.48 -5.73
N ALA A 32 8.42 14.87 -6.75
CA ALA A 32 8.76 15.09 -8.15
C ALA A 32 7.95 16.25 -8.77
N ILE A 33 7.09 16.89 -7.98
CA ILE A 33 6.21 18.00 -8.42
C ILE A 33 6.84 19.32 -7.99
N SER A 34 7.08 20.20 -8.95
CA SER A 34 7.78 21.48 -8.73
C SER A 34 6.78 22.63 -8.54
N ASP A 35 5.85 22.49 -7.59
CA ASP A 35 4.83 23.52 -7.30
C ASP A 35 5.06 24.23 -5.95
N GLY A 36 6.16 23.93 -5.26
CA GLY A 36 6.49 24.49 -3.95
C GLY A 36 5.79 23.82 -2.77
N GLY A 37 4.88 22.86 -3.01
CA GLY A 37 4.12 22.17 -1.96
C GLY A 37 4.88 21.00 -1.29
N GLY A 38 6.09 20.68 -1.77
CA GLY A 38 6.85 19.53 -1.25
C GLY A 38 6.06 18.24 -1.34
N SER A 39 6.16 17.40 -0.30
CA SER A 39 5.44 16.12 -0.24
C SER A 39 4.06 16.21 0.41
N VAL A 40 3.55 17.41 0.69
CA VAL A 40 2.21 17.63 1.26
C VAL A 40 1.15 17.43 0.18
N ASP A 41 0.09 16.73 0.55
CA ASP A 41 -1.04 16.42 -0.33
C ASP A 41 -1.98 17.63 -0.49
N CYS A 42 -2.30 17.97 -1.72
CA CYS A 42 -3.27 19.01 -2.09
C CYS A 42 -4.46 18.45 -2.90
N ASN A 43 -4.49 17.14 -3.13
CA ASN A 43 -5.58 16.42 -3.81
C ASN A 43 -6.50 15.70 -2.82
N GLY A 44 -5.92 14.94 -1.88
CA GLY A 44 -6.57 14.12 -0.88
C GLY A 44 -6.42 12.61 -1.10
N HIS A 45 -6.09 12.17 -2.32
CA HIS A 45 -6.00 10.76 -2.65
C HIS A 45 -4.87 10.06 -1.87
N GLY A 46 -3.65 10.60 -1.84
CA GLY A 46 -2.54 10.01 -1.12
C GLY A 46 -2.74 10.01 0.41
N THR A 47 -3.43 11.02 0.96
CA THR A 47 -3.82 11.06 2.37
C THR A 47 -4.80 9.96 2.71
N HIS A 48 -5.79 9.71 1.84
CA HIS A 48 -6.76 8.62 1.99
C HIS A 48 -6.06 7.27 1.98
N VAL A 49 -5.15 7.05 1.04
CA VAL A 49 -4.32 5.85 0.92
C VAL A 49 -3.47 5.65 2.18
N ALA A 50 -2.78 6.69 2.65
CA ALA A 50 -1.96 6.64 3.87
C ALA A 50 -2.80 6.30 5.11
N GLY A 51 -4.00 6.88 5.24
CA GLY A 51 -4.96 6.59 6.30
C GLY A 51 -5.37 5.12 6.30
N THR A 52 -5.66 4.54 5.13
CA THR A 52 -6.02 3.12 4.97
C THR A 52 -4.85 2.18 5.32
N ILE A 53 -3.61 2.57 5.01
CA ILE A 53 -2.44 1.76 5.41
C ILE A 53 -2.24 1.80 6.93
N ALA A 54 -2.15 3.00 7.52
CA ALA A 54 -1.60 3.18 8.87
C ALA A 54 -2.39 4.14 9.77
N GLY A 55 -3.56 4.61 9.39
CA GLY A 55 -4.39 5.45 10.25
C GLY A 55 -4.69 4.79 11.59
N THR A 56 -4.74 5.58 12.66
CA THR A 56 -5.12 5.10 14.00
C THR A 56 -6.56 4.58 13.99
N GLN A 57 -7.44 5.26 13.27
CA GLN A 57 -8.84 4.89 13.11
C GLN A 57 -9.03 3.95 11.92
N TYR A 58 -8.55 4.35 10.74
CA TYR A 58 -8.88 3.70 9.46
C TYR A 58 -7.86 2.62 9.04
N GLY A 59 -6.64 2.64 9.59
CA GLY A 59 -5.53 1.85 9.09
C GLY A 59 -5.47 0.42 9.59
N ILE A 60 -4.85 -0.44 8.78
CA ILE A 60 -4.50 -1.83 9.13
C ILE A 60 -3.24 -1.85 9.99
N ALA A 61 -2.15 -1.21 9.53
CA ALA A 61 -0.85 -1.18 10.20
C ALA A 61 -0.71 0.06 11.10
N LYS A 62 -1.52 0.14 12.14
CA LYS A 62 -1.70 1.34 12.97
C LYS A 62 -0.42 1.92 13.61
N ASN A 63 0.70 1.19 13.62
CA ASN A 63 1.99 1.62 14.16
C ASN A 63 3.11 1.70 13.10
N ALA A 64 2.78 1.49 11.82
CA ALA A 64 3.75 1.66 10.75
C ALA A 64 4.06 3.15 10.50
N LYS A 65 5.30 3.43 10.10
CA LYS A 65 5.71 4.78 9.67
C LYS A 65 5.25 5.01 8.23
N ILE A 66 4.72 6.19 7.95
CA ILE A 66 4.34 6.63 6.60
C ILE A 66 5.41 7.59 6.05
N VAL A 67 5.86 7.33 4.84
CA VAL A 67 6.78 8.22 4.10
C VAL A 67 6.08 8.68 2.82
N PRO A 68 5.78 9.98 2.68
CA PRO A 68 5.15 10.51 1.48
C PRO A 68 6.16 10.60 0.33
N VAL A 69 5.78 10.09 -0.83
CA VAL A 69 6.52 10.18 -2.09
C VAL A 69 5.57 10.77 -3.13
N ARG A 70 5.59 12.10 -3.26
CA ARG A 70 4.66 12.82 -4.12
C ARG A 70 5.12 12.80 -5.57
N VAL A 71 4.38 12.11 -6.40
CA VAL A 71 4.63 11.95 -7.85
C VAL A 71 3.44 12.39 -8.71
N LEU A 72 2.34 12.75 -8.07
CA LEU A 72 1.12 13.26 -8.69
C LEU A 72 0.82 14.66 -8.16
N ASP A 73 0.30 15.52 -9.03
CA ASP A 73 -0.07 16.89 -8.73
C ASP A 73 -1.42 17.00 -7.98
N CYS A 74 -1.89 18.24 -7.72
CA CYS A 74 -3.16 18.50 -7.03
C CYS A 74 -4.39 18.03 -7.82
N THR A 75 -4.25 17.71 -9.10
CA THR A 75 -5.33 17.13 -9.92
C THR A 75 -5.27 15.60 -9.96
N GLY A 76 -4.30 14.98 -9.27
CA GLY A 76 -4.08 13.53 -9.25
C GLY A 76 -3.39 13.01 -10.51
N ARG A 77 -2.68 13.85 -11.25
CA ARG A 77 -1.98 13.50 -12.49
C ARG A 77 -0.47 13.60 -12.34
N GLY A 78 0.23 12.74 -13.06
CA GLY A 78 1.68 12.75 -13.15
C GLY A 78 2.18 12.00 -14.37
N SER A 79 3.46 12.14 -14.66
CA SER A 79 4.14 11.38 -15.72
C SER A 79 4.84 10.15 -15.16
N TYR A 80 5.10 9.17 -15.98
CA TYR A 80 5.91 8.01 -15.60
C TYR A 80 7.32 8.39 -15.18
N SER A 81 7.90 9.44 -15.74
CA SER A 81 9.22 9.95 -15.28
C SER A 81 9.17 10.42 -13.83
N GLN A 82 8.08 11.08 -13.40
CA GLN A 82 7.88 11.50 -12.01
C GLN A 82 7.69 10.29 -11.08
N VAL A 83 6.91 9.28 -11.52
CA VAL A 83 6.73 8.03 -10.76
C VAL A 83 8.06 7.29 -10.60
N ILE A 84 8.86 7.17 -11.66
CA ILE A 84 10.18 6.54 -11.64
C ILE A 84 11.13 7.31 -10.73
N ALA A 85 11.15 8.65 -10.80
CA ALA A 85 11.97 9.47 -9.90
C ALA A 85 11.63 9.24 -8.42
N GLY A 86 10.34 9.07 -8.08
CA GLY A 86 9.92 8.68 -6.73
C GLY A 86 10.46 7.32 -6.30
N MET A 87 10.36 6.32 -7.18
CA MET A 87 10.90 4.98 -6.92
C MET A 87 12.43 4.99 -6.76
N GLU A 88 13.14 5.75 -7.57
CA GLU A 88 14.59 5.90 -7.48
C GLU A 88 15.00 6.60 -6.19
N TRP A 89 14.28 7.64 -5.77
CA TRP A 89 14.53 8.31 -4.49
C TRP A 89 14.37 7.35 -3.31
N ILE A 90 13.40 6.43 -3.33
CA ILE A 90 13.23 5.43 -2.26
C ILE A 90 14.53 4.65 -2.05
N LEU A 91 15.25 4.28 -3.11
CA LEU A 91 16.51 3.53 -3.06
C LEU A 91 17.75 4.42 -2.84
N SER A 92 17.61 5.72 -3.03
CA SER A 92 18.71 6.69 -2.95
C SER A 92 19.31 6.76 -1.54
N PRO A 93 20.61 7.04 -1.40
CA PRO A 93 21.22 7.37 -0.12
C PRO A 93 20.67 8.68 0.50
N GLU A 94 20.07 9.55 -0.29
CA GLU A 94 19.42 10.79 0.15
C GLU A 94 18.12 10.54 0.92
N ASN A 95 17.53 9.36 0.79
CA ASN A 95 16.38 8.96 1.58
C ASN A 95 16.81 8.54 2.99
N PRO A 96 16.48 9.32 4.04
CA PRO A 96 16.88 9.02 5.41
C PRO A 96 15.98 7.95 6.08
N ASN A 97 14.91 7.53 5.41
CA ASN A 97 13.96 6.57 5.97
C ASN A 97 14.44 5.13 5.75
N SER A 98 13.94 4.21 6.60
CA SER A 98 14.31 2.80 6.52
C SER A 98 13.86 2.17 5.21
N LYS A 99 14.76 1.43 4.57
CA LYS A 99 14.50 0.60 3.38
C LYS A 99 14.34 -0.87 3.76
N THR A 100 14.68 -1.22 4.99
CA THR A 100 14.41 -2.55 5.56
C THR A 100 13.03 -2.56 6.19
N GLN A 101 12.33 -3.70 6.16
CA GLN A 101 10.95 -3.82 6.62
C GLN A 101 10.03 -2.78 5.94
N ALA A 102 10.24 -2.57 4.64
CA ALA A 102 9.56 -1.53 3.89
C ALA A 102 8.57 -2.12 2.88
N VAL A 103 7.43 -1.43 2.74
CA VAL A 103 6.45 -1.64 1.68
C VAL A 103 6.24 -0.35 0.92
N VAL A 104 6.13 -0.44 -0.40
CA VAL A 104 5.72 0.66 -1.28
C VAL A 104 4.29 0.40 -1.73
N ASN A 105 3.42 1.37 -1.56
CA ASN A 105 2.08 1.34 -2.16
C ASN A 105 2.00 2.32 -3.33
N MET A 106 1.57 1.84 -4.48
CA MET A 106 1.28 2.65 -5.67
C MET A 106 -0.18 2.49 -6.06
N SER A 107 -1.03 3.38 -5.54
CA SER A 107 -2.45 3.49 -5.91
C SER A 107 -2.61 4.36 -7.17
N LEU A 108 -1.87 4.04 -8.21
CA LEU A 108 -1.79 4.76 -9.48
C LEU A 108 -1.52 3.79 -10.63
N GLY A 109 -1.74 4.24 -11.84
CA GLY A 109 -1.43 3.45 -13.03
C GLY A 109 -1.76 4.18 -14.32
N GLY A 110 -1.32 3.58 -15.42
CA GLY A 110 -1.56 4.08 -16.77
C GLY A 110 -1.36 2.98 -17.80
N SER A 111 -1.11 3.37 -19.04
CA SER A 111 -0.81 2.43 -20.12
C SER A 111 0.44 1.61 -19.84
N ALA A 112 0.55 0.43 -20.43
CA ALA A 112 1.69 -0.46 -20.28
C ALA A 112 3.03 0.23 -20.56
N SER A 113 3.99 0.10 -19.62
CA SER A 113 5.32 0.73 -19.68
C SER A 113 6.38 -0.19 -19.10
N ALA A 114 7.24 -0.73 -19.96
CA ALA A 114 8.34 -1.59 -19.54
C ALA A 114 9.33 -0.87 -18.59
N THR A 115 9.47 0.45 -18.72
CA THR A 115 10.36 1.25 -17.86
C THR A 115 9.82 1.35 -16.43
N VAL A 116 8.50 1.52 -16.27
CA VAL A 116 7.84 1.50 -14.94
C VAL A 116 7.96 0.10 -14.33
N ASP A 117 7.68 -0.94 -15.12
CA ASP A 117 7.76 -2.33 -14.66
C ASP A 117 9.20 -2.69 -14.21
N ALA A 118 10.21 -2.22 -14.93
CA ALA A 118 11.62 -2.38 -14.54
C ALA A 118 11.99 -1.64 -13.25
N ALA A 119 11.44 -0.44 -13.03
CA ALA A 119 11.65 0.31 -11.80
C ALA A 119 11.00 -0.39 -10.58
N VAL A 120 9.82 -0.98 -10.76
CA VAL A 120 9.20 -1.86 -9.75
C VAL A 120 10.11 -3.06 -9.43
N THR A 121 10.61 -3.72 -10.45
CA THR A 121 11.53 -4.86 -10.29
C THR A 121 12.81 -4.46 -9.54
N LYS A 122 13.32 -3.25 -9.75
CA LYS A 122 14.48 -2.71 -9.01
C LYS A 122 14.18 -2.56 -7.51
N LEU A 123 12.99 -2.08 -7.14
CA LEU A 123 12.55 -2.00 -5.74
C LEU A 123 12.48 -3.39 -5.10
N THR A 124 11.82 -4.34 -5.75
CA THR A 124 11.65 -5.70 -5.21
C THR A 124 12.96 -6.47 -5.11
N ASN A 125 13.86 -6.32 -6.07
CA ASN A 125 15.23 -6.87 -6.01
C ASN A 125 16.07 -6.24 -4.88
N SER A 126 15.68 -5.04 -4.41
CA SER A 126 16.31 -4.39 -3.25
C SER A 126 15.66 -4.80 -1.92
N GLY A 127 14.77 -5.78 -1.92
CA GLY A 127 14.11 -6.32 -0.74
C GLY A 127 12.88 -5.53 -0.27
N ILE A 128 12.36 -4.62 -1.09
CA ILE A 128 11.18 -3.80 -0.75
C ILE A 128 9.94 -4.42 -1.40
N THR A 129 8.93 -4.76 -0.59
CA THR A 129 7.63 -5.22 -1.10
C THR A 129 6.91 -4.08 -1.82
N VAL A 130 6.39 -4.35 -3.02
CA VAL A 130 5.64 -3.37 -3.81
C VAL A 130 4.21 -3.86 -4.01
N VAL A 131 3.24 -3.05 -3.61
CA VAL A 131 1.80 -3.31 -3.72
C VAL A 131 1.19 -2.25 -4.63
N VAL A 132 0.42 -2.67 -5.62
CA VAL A 132 -0.11 -1.79 -6.67
C VAL A 132 -1.59 -2.02 -6.94
N ALA A 133 -2.29 -0.97 -7.35
CA ALA A 133 -3.68 -1.06 -7.76
C ALA A 133 -3.81 -1.70 -9.16
N ALA A 134 -4.78 -2.59 -9.36
CA ALA A 134 -5.03 -3.26 -10.65
C ALA A 134 -5.55 -2.30 -11.74
N GLY A 135 -6.17 -1.17 -11.35
CA GLY A 135 -6.83 -0.22 -12.25
C GLY A 135 -8.35 -0.33 -12.23
N ASN A 136 -9.02 0.67 -12.80
CA ASN A 136 -10.45 0.91 -12.63
C ASN A 136 -11.24 0.96 -13.96
N ASP A 137 -10.78 0.25 -14.99
CA ASP A 137 -11.37 0.27 -16.32
C ASP A 137 -12.25 -0.95 -16.61
N ASN A 138 -12.45 -1.85 -15.63
CA ASN A 138 -13.09 -3.15 -15.80
C ASN A 138 -12.50 -3.91 -17.02
N ASN A 139 -11.18 -3.99 -17.07
CA ASN A 139 -10.41 -4.57 -18.16
C ASN A 139 -9.27 -5.44 -17.62
N ASP A 140 -8.51 -6.09 -18.51
CA ASP A 140 -7.34 -6.88 -18.14
C ASP A 140 -6.26 -5.99 -17.50
N ALA A 141 -5.88 -6.33 -16.25
CA ALA A 141 -4.83 -5.64 -15.51
C ALA A 141 -3.46 -5.76 -16.18
N CYS A 142 -3.23 -6.81 -16.98
CA CYS A 142 -1.99 -7.02 -17.73
C CYS A 142 -1.74 -5.95 -18.82
N LEU A 143 -2.75 -5.13 -19.14
CA LEU A 143 -2.63 -4.00 -20.06
C LEU A 143 -2.19 -2.69 -19.40
N LYS A 144 -1.95 -2.71 -18.09
CA LYS A 144 -1.63 -1.52 -17.27
C LYS A 144 -0.27 -1.66 -16.57
N SER A 145 0.42 -0.56 -16.36
CA SER A 145 1.59 -0.47 -15.49
C SER A 145 1.34 0.52 -14.36
N PRO A 146 1.79 0.19 -13.14
CA PRO A 146 2.61 -0.96 -12.73
C PRO A 146 1.85 -2.28 -12.49
N ALA A 147 0.52 -2.35 -12.70
CA ALA A 147 -0.31 -3.52 -12.39
C ALA A 147 0.18 -4.83 -13.05
N ARG A 148 0.80 -4.78 -14.24
CA ARG A 148 1.33 -5.94 -14.94
C ARG A 148 2.75 -6.34 -14.51
N ALA A 149 3.41 -5.57 -13.64
CA ALA A 149 4.78 -5.86 -13.22
C ALA A 149 4.81 -7.17 -12.40
N PRO A 150 5.47 -8.25 -12.85
CA PRO A 150 5.32 -9.56 -12.23
C PRO A 150 5.97 -9.67 -10.85
N SER A 151 6.71 -8.66 -10.43
CA SER A 151 7.32 -8.59 -9.10
C SER A 151 6.52 -7.75 -8.09
N ALA A 152 5.44 -7.08 -8.54
CA ALA A 152 4.51 -6.39 -7.66
C ALA A 152 3.41 -7.34 -7.15
N ILE A 153 2.76 -6.96 -6.07
CA ILE A 153 1.50 -7.56 -5.61
C ILE A 153 0.37 -6.69 -6.12
N THR A 154 -0.35 -7.16 -7.13
CA THR A 154 -1.41 -6.42 -7.81
C THR A 154 -2.77 -6.70 -7.20
N VAL A 155 -3.47 -5.64 -6.80
CA VAL A 155 -4.67 -5.73 -5.97
C VAL A 155 -5.93 -5.32 -6.74
N GLY A 156 -6.88 -6.25 -6.87
CA GLY A 156 -8.24 -6.00 -7.34
C GLY A 156 -9.16 -5.50 -6.21
N ALA A 157 -10.29 -4.90 -6.57
CA ALA A 157 -11.24 -4.35 -5.61
C ALA A 157 -12.51 -5.19 -5.48
N THR A 158 -12.97 -5.37 -4.23
CA THR A 158 -14.29 -5.90 -3.90
C THR A 158 -15.21 -4.82 -3.34
N ASN A 159 -16.52 -5.11 -3.34
CA ASN A 159 -17.54 -4.35 -2.64
C ASN A 159 -17.85 -4.98 -1.27
N ASN A 160 -18.78 -4.40 -0.53
CA ASN A 160 -19.19 -4.86 0.81
C ASN A 160 -20.04 -6.16 0.85
N LEU A 161 -20.26 -6.78 -0.29
CA LEU A 161 -20.94 -8.08 -0.43
C LEU A 161 -19.98 -9.14 -0.98
N ASP A 162 -18.69 -8.90 -0.88
CA ASP A 162 -17.61 -9.72 -1.43
C ASP A 162 -17.76 -10.01 -2.94
N GLY A 163 -18.45 -9.12 -3.65
CA GLY A 163 -18.48 -9.11 -5.11
C GLY A 163 -17.32 -8.34 -5.71
N LYS A 164 -16.79 -8.79 -6.85
CA LYS A 164 -15.85 -7.97 -7.63
C LYS A 164 -16.49 -6.60 -7.88
N ALA A 165 -15.79 -5.54 -7.54
CA ALA A 165 -16.26 -4.19 -7.85
C ALA A 165 -16.38 -4.00 -9.37
N SER A 166 -17.48 -3.39 -9.84
CA SER A 166 -17.80 -3.30 -11.27
C SER A 166 -16.71 -2.59 -12.09
N TYR A 167 -15.98 -1.68 -11.48
CA TYR A 167 -14.87 -0.96 -12.10
C TYR A 167 -13.53 -1.71 -12.03
N SER A 168 -13.36 -2.68 -11.11
CA SER A 168 -12.06 -3.33 -10.88
C SER A 168 -11.55 -4.02 -12.13
N ASN A 169 -10.29 -3.77 -12.47
CA ASN A 169 -9.57 -4.60 -13.41
C ASN A 169 -9.41 -6.03 -12.86
N PHE A 170 -9.15 -6.99 -13.75
CA PHE A 170 -9.16 -8.43 -13.49
C PHE A 170 -8.09 -9.14 -14.34
N GLY A 171 -8.05 -10.44 -14.30
CA GLY A 171 -7.18 -11.28 -15.14
C GLY A 171 -5.97 -11.81 -14.38
N THR A 172 -5.06 -12.46 -15.11
CA THR A 172 -3.93 -13.22 -14.55
C THR A 172 -2.85 -12.35 -13.88
N CYS A 173 -2.89 -11.03 -14.07
CA CYS A 173 -1.98 -10.11 -13.40
C CYS A 173 -2.52 -9.59 -12.06
N VAL A 174 -3.69 -10.05 -11.61
CA VAL A 174 -4.20 -9.76 -10.27
C VAL A 174 -3.80 -10.89 -9.33
N ASP A 175 -3.15 -10.56 -8.21
CA ASP A 175 -2.64 -11.52 -7.24
C ASP A 175 -3.59 -11.74 -6.06
N ILE A 176 -4.32 -10.69 -5.66
CA ILE A 176 -5.22 -10.71 -4.50
C ILE A 176 -6.27 -9.60 -4.63
N HIS A 177 -7.36 -9.73 -3.90
CA HIS A 177 -8.40 -8.69 -3.83
C HIS A 177 -8.54 -8.16 -2.39
N ALA A 178 -8.99 -6.92 -2.28
CA ALA A 178 -9.31 -6.30 -0.99
C ALA A 178 -10.50 -5.34 -1.12
N PRO A 179 -11.13 -4.92 -0.02
CA PRO A 179 -12.20 -3.94 -0.06
C PRO A 179 -11.75 -2.64 -0.73
N GLY A 180 -12.48 -2.21 -1.77
CA GLY A 180 -12.16 -1.02 -2.55
C GLY A 180 -13.34 -0.09 -2.78
N SER A 181 -14.57 -0.51 -2.43
CA SER A 181 -15.78 0.28 -2.66
C SER A 181 -16.26 0.95 -1.38
N SER A 182 -16.53 2.27 -1.45
CA SER A 182 -17.05 3.09 -0.34
C SER A 182 -16.14 3.05 0.90
N ILE A 183 -14.84 3.10 0.69
CA ILE A 183 -13.85 3.10 1.76
C ILE A 183 -13.75 4.49 2.37
N VAL A 184 -13.94 4.58 3.68
CA VAL A 184 -13.76 5.81 4.47
C VAL A 184 -12.33 5.87 4.98
N SER A 185 -11.68 7.01 4.83
CA SER A 185 -10.33 7.25 5.36
C SER A 185 -10.07 8.76 5.51
N ALA A 186 -8.90 9.11 6.04
CA ALA A 186 -8.44 10.48 6.23
C ALA A 186 -8.48 11.28 4.91
N TRP A 187 -8.78 12.57 5.01
CA TRP A 187 -8.83 13.48 3.86
C TRP A 187 -8.12 14.81 4.16
N ILE A 188 -7.91 15.61 3.13
CA ILE A 188 -7.36 16.97 3.25
C ILE A 188 -8.42 18.00 3.64
N GLY A 189 -7.99 19.21 4.03
CA GLY A 189 -8.86 20.34 4.35
C GLY A 189 -9.03 20.61 5.84
N SER A 190 -8.89 19.60 6.68
CA SER A 190 -8.72 19.74 8.12
C SER A 190 -7.97 18.54 8.71
N PRO A 191 -7.38 18.68 9.93
CA PRO A 191 -6.68 17.56 10.57
C PRO A 191 -7.57 16.35 10.94
N THR A 192 -8.88 16.46 10.82
CA THR A 192 -9.85 15.42 11.15
C THR A 192 -10.83 15.13 10.00
N ALA A 193 -10.54 15.65 8.79
CA ALA A 193 -11.41 15.45 7.64
C ALA A 193 -11.38 13.99 7.19
N GLU A 194 -12.51 13.46 6.81
CA GLU A 194 -12.67 12.12 6.25
C GLU A 194 -13.44 12.16 4.94
N LYS A 195 -13.27 11.14 4.12
CA LYS A 195 -14.03 10.98 2.88
C LYS A 195 -14.20 9.51 2.55
N SER A 196 -15.36 9.19 1.98
CA SER A 196 -15.63 7.87 1.39
C SER A 196 -15.41 7.94 -0.12
N ILE A 197 -14.51 7.11 -0.63
CA ILE A 197 -14.24 6.98 -2.07
C ILE A 197 -14.07 5.50 -2.47
N SER A 198 -14.11 5.23 -3.77
CA SER A 198 -14.03 3.88 -4.33
C SER A 198 -12.95 3.78 -5.40
N GLY A 199 -12.28 2.65 -5.48
CA GLY A 199 -11.25 2.34 -6.46
C GLY A 199 -10.37 1.17 -6.03
N THR A 200 -9.66 0.57 -6.98
CA THR A 200 -8.54 -0.34 -6.65
C THR A 200 -7.42 0.39 -5.90
N SER A 201 -7.39 1.73 -6.02
CA SER A 201 -6.55 2.62 -5.20
C SER A 201 -6.86 2.54 -3.70
N MET A 202 -8.06 2.11 -3.30
CA MET A 202 -8.44 1.91 -1.89
C MET A 202 -8.26 0.46 -1.47
N ALA A 203 -8.29 -0.49 -2.41
CA ALA A 203 -8.00 -1.89 -2.16
C ALA A 203 -6.50 -2.12 -1.89
N SER A 204 -5.63 -1.57 -2.72
CA SER A 204 -4.16 -1.69 -2.62
C SER A 204 -3.62 -1.33 -1.23
N PRO A 205 -3.98 -0.20 -0.59
CA PRO A 205 -3.46 0.14 0.74
C PRO A 205 -3.90 -0.81 1.86
N HIS A 206 -5.01 -1.54 1.75
CA HIS A 206 -5.33 -2.61 2.70
C HIS A 206 -4.27 -3.72 2.65
N VAL A 207 -3.88 -4.16 1.45
CA VAL A 207 -2.83 -5.16 1.26
C VAL A 207 -1.47 -4.64 1.71
N ALA A 208 -1.14 -3.39 1.38
CA ALA A 208 0.10 -2.75 1.85
C ALA A 208 0.16 -2.65 3.38
N GLY A 209 -0.98 -2.36 4.03
CA GLY A 209 -1.11 -2.38 5.49
C GLY A 209 -0.88 -3.77 6.06
N ALA A 210 -1.47 -4.81 5.48
CA ALA A 210 -1.24 -6.20 5.90
C ALA A 210 0.24 -6.62 5.73
N ALA A 211 0.85 -6.24 4.61
CA ALA A 211 2.30 -6.44 4.39
C ALA A 211 3.14 -5.73 5.45
N ALA A 212 2.80 -4.50 5.81
CA ALA A 212 3.48 -3.75 6.86
C ALA A 212 3.33 -4.40 8.25
N VAL A 213 2.16 -4.97 8.57
CA VAL A 213 1.94 -5.74 9.80
C VAL A 213 2.88 -6.95 9.83
N TYR A 214 2.92 -7.74 8.77
CA TYR A 214 3.79 -8.91 8.68
C TYR A 214 5.27 -8.54 8.81
N LEU A 215 5.72 -7.50 8.11
CA LEU A 215 7.09 -6.99 8.18
C LEU A 215 7.48 -6.51 9.59
N GLY A 216 6.55 -5.88 10.30
CA GLY A 216 6.77 -5.45 11.69
C GLY A 216 6.92 -6.62 12.67
N LEU A 217 6.24 -7.75 12.41
CA LEU A 217 6.31 -8.97 13.21
C LEU A 217 7.50 -9.87 12.81
N ASN A 218 7.96 -9.76 11.57
CA ASN A 218 9.00 -10.61 10.99
C ASN A 218 10.14 -9.75 10.40
N PRO A 219 10.98 -9.13 11.24
CA PRO A 219 12.11 -8.34 10.77
C PRO A 219 13.02 -9.16 9.87
N GLY A 220 13.33 -8.63 8.68
CA GLY A 220 14.17 -9.31 7.69
C GLY A 220 13.41 -10.27 6.76
N ALA A 221 12.08 -10.33 6.83
CA ALA A 221 11.29 -11.09 5.88
C ALA A 221 11.54 -10.60 4.44
N SER A 222 11.71 -11.55 3.52
CA SER A 222 11.88 -11.27 2.10
C SER A 222 10.54 -10.92 1.43
N VAL A 223 10.62 -10.28 0.25
CA VAL A 223 9.43 -9.99 -0.59
C VAL A 223 8.61 -11.26 -0.86
N ALA A 224 9.28 -12.39 -1.15
CA ALA A 224 8.61 -13.67 -1.37
C ALA A 224 7.87 -14.17 -0.12
N GLN A 225 8.43 -14.00 1.08
CA GLN A 225 7.77 -14.39 2.32
C GLN A 225 6.55 -13.51 2.63
N VAL A 226 6.61 -12.21 2.30
CA VAL A 226 5.44 -11.31 2.42
C VAL A 226 4.33 -11.76 1.47
N ALA A 227 4.65 -12.03 0.20
CA ALA A 227 3.68 -12.49 -0.79
C ALA A 227 3.06 -13.84 -0.36
N GLN A 228 3.89 -14.79 0.08
CA GLN A 228 3.42 -16.09 0.58
C GLN A 228 2.52 -15.96 1.82
N PHE A 229 2.82 -15.04 2.72
CA PHE A 229 1.95 -14.76 3.88
C PHE A 229 0.58 -14.27 3.42
N LEU A 230 0.53 -13.28 2.54
CA LEU A 230 -0.73 -12.72 2.03
C LEU A 230 -1.59 -13.79 1.32
N ASP A 231 -0.97 -14.60 0.46
CA ASP A 231 -1.62 -15.73 -0.23
C ASP A 231 -2.14 -16.79 0.77
N SER A 232 -1.31 -17.21 1.73
CA SER A 232 -1.66 -18.28 2.67
C SER A 232 -2.78 -17.90 3.66
N GLN A 233 -2.93 -16.60 3.96
CA GLN A 233 -3.98 -16.10 4.85
C GLN A 233 -5.26 -15.73 4.09
N ALA A 234 -5.20 -15.54 2.77
CA ALA A 234 -6.35 -15.10 1.98
C ALA A 234 -7.55 -16.05 2.12
N THR A 235 -8.74 -15.45 2.19
CA THR A 235 -10.00 -16.23 2.09
C THR A 235 -10.22 -16.61 0.64
N ARG A 236 -10.23 -17.91 0.36
CA ARG A 236 -10.36 -18.44 -0.99
C ARG A 236 -11.83 -18.63 -1.38
N ASP A 237 -12.12 -18.46 -2.66
CA ASP A 237 -13.42 -18.73 -3.30
C ASP A 237 -14.60 -17.93 -2.70
N ALA A 238 -14.34 -16.83 -2.00
CA ALA A 238 -15.37 -16.00 -1.41
C ALA A 238 -15.90 -14.91 -2.35
N ILE A 239 -15.13 -14.55 -3.39
CA ILE A 239 -15.47 -13.42 -4.25
C ILE A 239 -16.41 -13.88 -5.37
N THR A 240 -17.53 -13.16 -5.53
CA THR A 240 -18.48 -13.42 -6.61
C THR A 240 -18.22 -12.50 -7.82
N GLY A 241 -18.61 -12.94 -9.02
CA GLY A 241 -18.57 -12.14 -10.25
C GLY A 241 -17.17 -11.92 -10.83
N LEU A 242 -16.19 -12.73 -10.44
CA LEU A 242 -14.86 -12.68 -11.07
C LEU A 242 -14.89 -13.29 -12.47
N PRO A 243 -14.26 -12.64 -13.47
CA PRO A 243 -14.01 -13.27 -14.77
C PRO A 243 -13.09 -14.47 -14.66
N ALA A 244 -13.18 -15.37 -15.64
CA ALA A 244 -12.26 -16.51 -15.73
C ALA A 244 -10.80 -16.08 -15.70
N ALA A 245 -9.93 -16.96 -15.19
CA ALA A 245 -8.49 -16.75 -15.01
C ALA A 245 -8.12 -15.58 -14.05
N THR A 246 -9.06 -15.06 -13.27
CA THR A 246 -8.78 -14.14 -12.16
C THR A 246 -8.73 -14.92 -10.87
N VAL A 247 -7.69 -14.72 -10.07
CA VAL A 247 -7.55 -15.36 -8.75
C VAL A 247 -8.73 -15.00 -7.83
N ASN A 248 -9.24 -15.97 -7.09
CA ASN A 248 -10.32 -15.76 -6.12
C ASN A 248 -9.75 -15.83 -4.69
N GLU A 249 -9.02 -14.79 -4.33
CA GLU A 249 -8.39 -14.62 -3.04
C GLU A 249 -8.74 -13.25 -2.48
N LEU A 250 -9.43 -13.22 -1.34
CA LEU A 250 -9.78 -12.01 -0.61
C LEU A 250 -8.84 -11.84 0.56
N LEU A 251 -8.25 -10.66 0.70
CA LEU A 251 -7.38 -10.32 1.81
C LEU A 251 -8.03 -10.64 3.15
N TYR A 252 -7.30 -11.36 3.99
CA TYR A 252 -7.63 -11.57 5.38
C TYR A 252 -6.46 -11.17 6.27
N VAL A 253 -6.74 -10.48 7.36
CA VAL A 253 -5.77 -10.14 8.40
C VAL A 253 -6.33 -10.60 9.73
N SER A 254 -5.66 -11.55 10.38
CA SER A 254 -6.11 -12.08 11.66
C SER A 254 -6.06 -11.00 12.76
N PRO A 255 -7.05 -10.94 13.65
CA PRO A 255 -6.98 -10.08 14.83
C PRO A 255 -5.74 -10.34 15.71
N THR A 256 -5.21 -11.56 15.69
CA THR A 256 -3.98 -11.93 16.42
C THR A 256 -2.74 -11.29 15.81
N ASP A 257 -2.69 -11.11 14.49
CA ASP A 257 -1.58 -10.45 13.79
C ASP A 257 -1.54 -8.94 14.08
N LEU A 258 -2.69 -8.37 14.46
CA LEU A 258 -2.80 -6.96 14.84
C LEU A 258 -2.38 -6.68 16.30
N GLN A 259 -2.21 -7.72 17.12
CA GLN A 259 -1.82 -7.58 18.53
C GLN A 259 -0.28 -7.55 18.68
N PRO A 260 0.26 -6.88 19.73
CA PRO A 260 1.66 -7.03 20.06
C PRO A 260 1.97 -8.50 20.37
N ALA A 261 3.13 -8.99 19.92
CA ALA A 261 3.62 -10.28 20.34
C ALA A 261 3.59 -10.32 21.89
N ILE A 262 2.88 -11.32 22.42
CA ILE A 262 2.93 -11.57 23.88
C ILE A 262 4.34 -12.06 24.14
N VAL A 263 5.23 -11.16 24.58
CA VAL A 263 6.54 -11.56 25.12
C VAL A 263 6.25 -12.30 26.40
N PRO A 264 6.53 -13.60 26.49
CA PRO A 264 6.38 -14.31 27.77
C PRO A 264 7.20 -13.56 28.83
N PRO A 265 6.70 -13.40 30.07
CA PRO A 265 7.46 -12.75 31.10
C PRO A 265 8.78 -13.48 31.24
N THR A 266 9.88 -12.75 31.15
CA THR A 266 11.22 -13.28 31.40
C THR A 266 11.26 -13.68 32.89
N VAL A 267 11.15 -14.97 33.17
CA VAL A 267 11.35 -15.48 34.52
C VAL A 267 12.84 -15.34 34.82
N ALA A 268 13.19 -14.34 35.60
CA ALA A 268 14.54 -14.22 36.13
C ALA A 268 14.77 -15.39 37.12
N LEU A 269 15.50 -16.40 36.69
CA LEU A 269 16.00 -17.45 37.57
C LEU A 269 17.02 -16.80 38.50
N LYS A 270 16.69 -16.68 39.80
CA LYS A 270 17.67 -16.40 40.81
C LYS A 270 18.44 -17.70 41.11
N ALA A 271 19.78 -17.61 41.03
CA ALA A 271 20.63 -18.66 41.56
C ALA A 271 20.35 -18.83 43.06
N VAL A 272 20.17 -20.07 43.51
CA VAL A 272 20.02 -20.47 44.92
C VAL A 272 21.40 -20.75 45.47
#